data_1d247c4344c66748c2bae702d1a5217d
#
_entry.id   1d247c4344c66748c2bae702d1a5217d
#
_cell.length_a   1.000
_cell.length_b   1.000
_cell.length_c   1.000
_cell.angle_alpha   90.00
_cell.angle_beta   90.00
_cell.angle_gamma   90.00
#
_symmetry.space_group_name_H-M   'P 1'
#
loop_
_entity.id
_entity.type
_entity.pdbx_description
1 polymer ?
#
loop_
_entity_poly.entity_id
_entity_poly.type
_entity_poly.pdbx_seq_one_letter_code
_entity_poly.pdbx_strand_id
1 'polypeptide(L)'
;PKIPDFFHLVVFQPLNPYIIKENLIFISPFSKNLMKIEIPFQGHKNILSLHQKTLEITKDDELTSNGDCIVGVSANISCVDLPEKMKKKIRNPKTKITFSIRAGNKKFTIQGNGSKKLSLKHTKDIVLRKSAFTCSRTIAINCDNASSDIPRDFVKILQNPKTLGNMTIEVS
;
A
#
# COMPACT_ATOMS: atom_id res chain seq x y z
N PRO A 1 41.96 -25.77 -19.77
CA PRO A 1 41.49 -24.73 -18.86
C PRO A 1 40.04 -25.03 -18.49
N LYS A 2 39.84 -25.31 -17.22
CA LYS A 2 38.55 -25.72 -16.63
C LYS A 2 37.72 -24.48 -16.32
N ILE A 3 36.48 -24.47 -16.77
CA ILE A 3 35.42 -23.51 -16.39
C ILE A 3 34.78 -24.08 -15.12
N PRO A 4 34.61 -23.31 -14.02
CA PRO A 4 33.87 -23.80 -12.87
C PRO A 4 32.37 -23.50 -13.03
N ASP A 5 31.57 -24.55 -12.96
CA ASP A 5 30.14 -24.53 -12.81
C ASP A 5 29.76 -23.95 -11.43
N PHE A 6 29.04 -22.81 -11.41
CA PHE A 6 28.32 -22.34 -10.24
C PHE A 6 26.83 -22.23 -10.56
N PHE A 7 26.18 -23.39 -10.65
CA PHE A 7 24.74 -23.45 -10.50
C PHE A 7 24.39 -23.53 -8.99
N HIS A 8 24.06 -22.41 -8.37
CA HIS A 8 23.40 -22.46 -7.06
C HIS A 8 21.90 -22.71 -7.29
N LEU A 9 21.50 -23.94 -6.98
CA LEU A 9 20.13 -24.39 -6.93
C LEU A 9 19.43 -23.64 -5.79
N VAL A 10 18.57 -22.66 -6.13
CA VAL A 10 17.67 -22.03 -5.16
C VAL A 10 16.52 -22.99 -4.90
N VAL A 11 16.61 -23.74 -3.81
CA VAL A 11 15.53 -24.59 -3.32
C VAL A 11 14.43 -23.69 -2.76
N PHE A 12 13.31 -23.62 -3.48
CA PHE A 12 12.08 -23.05 -2.94
C PHE A 12 11.53 -23.94 -1.82
N GLN A 13 11.71 -23.55 -0.56
CA GLN A 13 10.96 -24.15 0.53
C GLN A 13 9.54 -23.54 0.58
N PRO A 14 8.48 -24.34 0.77
CA PRO A 14 7.14 -23.85 0.97
C PRO A 14 7.07 -23.06 2.28
N LEU A 15 6.62 -21.82 2.20
CA LEU A 15 6.44 -20.92 3.34
C LEU A 15 5.46 -21.52 4.35
N ASN A 16 5.91 -21.72 5.58
CA ASN A 16 5.10 -22.11 6.73
C ASN A 16 4.03 -21.04 7.02
N PRO A 17 2.71 -21.36 7.07
CA PRO A 17 1.63 -20.38 7.24
C PRO A 17 1.54 -19.74 8.63
N TYR A 18 2.49 -19.97 9.54
CA TYR A 18 2.43 -19.51 10.93
C TYR A 18 3.47 -18.47 11.34
N ILE A 19 4.21 -17.84 10.41
CA ILE A 19 5.11 -16.73 10.74
C ILE A 19 4.53 -15.42 10.25
N ILE A 20 3.53 -14.91 10.96
CA ILE A 20 3.07 -13.52 10.85
C ILE A 20 3.64 -12.78 12.07
N LYS A 21 4.87 -12.31 11.99
CA LYS A 21 5.40 -11.26 12.89
C LYS A 21 6.81 -10.81 12.53
N GLU A 22 6.99 -10.30 11.31
CA GLU A 22 8.07 -9.33 11.06
C GLU A 22 7.74 -8.56 9.77
N ASN A 23 7.53 -7.24 9.91
CA ASN A 23 7.40 -6.35 8.77
C ASN A 23 8.73 -6.34 8.01
N LEU A 24 8.85 -7.15 6.96
CA LEU A 24 10.05 -7.19 6.14
C LEU A 24 10.19 -5.86 5.38
N ILE A 25 11.09 -5.02 5.86
CA ILE A 25 11.55 -3.84 5.13
C ILE A 25 12.61 -4.32 4.14
N PHE A 26 12.25 -4.46 2.85
CA PHE A 26 13.22 -4.69 1.81
C PHE A 26 13.96 -3.37 1.49
N ILE A 27 15.23 -3.29 1.88
CA ILE A 27 16.14 -2.26 1.38
C ILE A 27 16.82 -2.84 0.16
N SER A 28 16.43 -2.39 -1.04
CA SER A 28 17.07 -2.81 -2.29
C SER A 28 18.54 -2.38 -2.30
N PRO A 29 19.52 -3.28 -2.55
CA PRO A 29 20.92 -2.94 -2.60
C PRO A 29 21.31 -2.08 -3.81
N PHE A 30 20.42 -1.96 -4.82
CA PHE A 30 20.66 -1.20 -6.04
C PHE A 30 20.18 0.27 -5.99
N SER A 31 19.46 0.69 -4.95
CA SER A 31 19.09 2.09 -4.75
C SER A 31 19.32 2.48 -3.30
N LYS A 32 20.39 3.22 -3.04
CA LYS A 32 20.81 3.67 -1.68
C LYS A 32 19.71 4.40 -0.88
N ASN A 33 18.53 4.66 -1.45
CA ASN A 33 17.48 5.47 -0.85
C ASN A 33 16.03 4.97 -0.99
N LEU A 34 15.76 3.84 -1.67
CA LEU A 34 14.39 3.32 -1.82
C LEU A 34 13.98 2.52 -0.58
N MET A 35 12.90 2.96 0.06
CA MET A 35 12.25 2.19 1.14
C MET A 35 10.94 1.63 0.62
N LYS A 36 10.70 0.35 0.89
CA LYS A 36 9.50 -0.38 0.45
C LYS A 36 8.85 -1.09 1.63
N ILE A 37 7.51 -1.05 1.69
CA ILE A 37 6.70 -1.85 2.60
C ILE A 37 5.51 -2.44 1.84
N GLU A 38 5.07 -3.61 2.25
CA GLU A 38 3.92 -4.30 1.69
C GLU A 38 2.83 -4.46 2.74
N ILE A 39 1.60 -4.16 2.34
CA ILE A 39 0.42 -4.14 3.20
C ILE A 39 -0.64 -5.05 2.59
N PRO A 40 -0.76 -6.30 3.07
CA PRO A 40 -1.87 -7.15 2.69
C PRO A 40 -3.19 -6.58 3.20
N PHE A 41 -4.24 -6.76 2.41
CA PHE A 41 -5.61 -6.39 2.74
C PHE A 41 -6.59 -7.39 2.11
N GLN A 42 -7.86 -7.30 2.49
CA GLN A 42 -8.96 -8.12 1.94
C GLN A 42 -9.91 -7.28 1.11
N GLY A 43 -10.54 -7.92 0.12
CA GLY A 43 -11.68 -7.36 -0.58
C GLY A 43 -12.93 -7.34 0.30
N HIS A 44 -13.95 -6.54 -0.10
CA HIS A 44 -15.22 -6.48 0.63
C HIS A 44 -16.38 -6.16 -0.32
N LYS A 45 -17.55 -6.81 -0.14
CA LYS A 45 -18.74 -6.67 -1.02
C LYS A 45 -19.20 -5.21 -1.22
N ASN A 46 -18.98 -4.35 -0.23
CA ASN A 46 -19.39 -2.94 -0.24
C ASN A 46 -18.32 -1.99 -0.80
N ILE A 47 -17.22 -2.48 -1.39
CA ILE A 47 -16.24 -1.61 -2.05
C ILE A 47 -16.89 -0.99 -3.29
N LEU A 48 -17.10 0.33 -3.26
CA LEU A 48 -17.66 1.10 -4.37
C LEU A 48 -16.57 1.72 -5.26
N SER A 49 -15.51 2.23 -4.63
CA SER A 49 -14.38 2.86 -5.32
C SER A 49 -14.86 4.00 -6.24
N LEU A 50 -15.60 4.98 -5.69
CA LEU A 50 -16.25 6.06 -6.43
C LEU A 50 -15.75 7.46 -6.04
N HIS A 51 -14.92 7.56 -4.98
CA HIS A 51 -14.48 8.86 -4.47
C HIS A 51 -13.43 9.49 -5.39
N GLN A 52 -13.70 10.70 -5.89
CA GLN A 52 -12.89 11.38 -6.91
C GLN A 52 -11.55 11.96 -6.40
N LYS A 53 -11.40 12.15 -5.09
CA LYS A 53 -10.24 12.85 -4.50
C LYS A 53 -9.47 12.03 -3.48
N THR A 54 -9.96 10.85 -3.10
CA THR A 54 -9.40 10.06 -1.99
C THR A 54 -9.40 8.58 -2.32
N LEU A 55 -8.36 7.88 -1.88
CA LEU A 55 -8.29 6.43 -1.83
C LEU A 55 -7.85 6.01 -0.43
N GLU A 56 -8.44 4.95 0.10
CA GLU A 56 -8.21 4.49 1.47
C GLU A 56 -8.12 2.98 1.57
N ILE A 57 -7.23 2.48 2.43
CA ILE A 57 -7.28 1.13 3.00
C ILE A 57 -7.40 1.25 4.52
N THR A 58 -8.07 0.29 5.15
CA THR A 58 -8.34 0.31 6.60
C THR A 58 -8.05 -1.03 7.27
N LYS A 59 -7.71 -0.99 8.56
CA LYS A 59 -7.61 -2.19 9.42
C LYS A 59 -8.98 -2.72 9.85
N ASP A 60 -10.03 -1.91 9.73
CA ASP A 60 -11.40 -2.38 9.99
C ASP A 60 -11.79 -3.47 9.00
N ASP A 61 -12.53 -4.46 9.45
CA ASP A 61 -13.01 -5.60 8.65
C ASP A 61 -14.40 -5.36 8.07
N GLU A 62 -15.16 -4.42 8.64
CA GLU A 62 -16.49 -4.01 8.17
C GLU A 62 -16.43 -2.71 7.37
N LEU A 63 -17.19 -2.69 6.28
CA LEU A 63 -17.34 -1.54 5.40
C LEU A 63 -18.81 -1.28 5.11
N THR A 64 -19.27 -0.05 5.42
CA THR A 64 -20.61 0.44 5.04
C THR A 64 -20.57 1.06 3.63
N SER A 65 -21.74 1.24 3.02
CA SER A 65 -21.87 1.92 1.71
C SER A 65 -21.42 3.38 1.70
N ASN A 66 -21.22 4.00 2.87
CA ASN A 66 -20.74 5.38 2.98
C ASN A 66 -19.20 5.50 2.78
N GLY A 67 -18.48 4.39 2.79
CA GLY A 67 -17.02 4.35 2.62
C GLY A 67 -16.60 4.25 1.14
N ASP A 68 -17.06 5.16 0.29
CA ASP A 68 -16.85 5.11 -1.18
C ASP A 68 -15.38 5.28 -1.63
N CYS A 69 -14.48 5.70 -0.74
CA CYS A 69 -13.04 5.81 -0.99
C CYS A 69 -12.26 4.54 -0.61
N ILE A 70 -12.84 3.62 0.17
CA ILE A 70 -12.15 2.43 0.66
C ILE A 70 -12.07 1.39 -0.43
N VAL A 71 -10.86 0.85 -0.64
CA VAL A 71 -10.54 -0.16 -1.66
C VAL A 71 -10.00 -1.47 -1.08
N GLY A 72 -9.78 -1.52 0.23
CA GLY A 72 -9.33 -2.70 0.96
C GLY A 72 -9.61 -2.59 2.45
N VAL A 73 -10.01 -3.71 3.06
CA VAL A 73 -10.30 -3.85 4.49
C VAL A 73 -9.33 -4.84 5.15
N SER A 74 -9.37 -4.97 6.47
CA SER A 74 -8.52 -5.90 7.22
C SER A 74 -7.02 -5.74 6.92
N ALA A 75 -6.56 -4.51 6.65
CA ALA A 75 -5.14 -4.25 6.46
C ALA A 75 -4.37 -4.54 7.75
N ASN A 76 -3.16 -5.11 7.63
CA ASN A 76 -2.36 -5.47 8.81
C ASN A 76 -1.67 -4.30 9.49
N ILE A 77 -1.48 -3.17 8.78
CA ILE A 77 -0.87 -1.93 9.29
C ILE A 77 -1.65 -0.68 8.87
N SER A 78 -1.44 0.39 9.61
CA SER A 78 -1.99 1.72 9.40
C SER A 78 -0.88 2.78 9.39
N CYS A 79 -1.22 4.07 9.37
CA CYS A 79 -0.23 5.15 9.41
C CYS A 79 0.70 5.09 10.62
N VAL A 80 0.16 4.75 11.81
CA VAL A 80 0.95 4.70 13.05
C VAL A 80 1.99 3.58 13.04
N ASP A 81 1.72 2.50 12.32
CA ASP A 81 2.56 1.30 12.29
C ASP A 81 3.75 1.42 11.29
N LEU A 82 3.76 2.46 10.47
CA LEU A 82 4.85 2.70 9.52
C LEU A 82 6.18 2.91 10.26
N PRO A 83 7.31 2.35 9.75
CA PRO A 83 8.62 2.55 10.35
C PRO A 83 9.01 4.03 10.44
N GLU A 84 9.62 4.46 11.57
CA GLU A 84 9.96 5.87 11.78
C GLU A 84 10.90 6.45 10.71
N LYS A 85 11.82 5.64 10.16
CA LYS A 85 12.66 6.06 9.02
C LYS A 85 11.83 6.40 7.78
N MET A 86 10.80 5.60 7.50
CA MET A 86 9.87 5.84 6.39
C MET A 86 9.00 7.07 6.67
N LYS A 87 8.44 7.22 7.87
CA LYS A 87 7.68 8.42 8.27
C LYS A 87 8.50 9.70 8.14
N LYS A 88 9.77 9.68 8.56
CA LYS A 88 10.69 10.82 8.40
C LYS A 88 10.85 11.21 6.93
N LYS A 89 10.99 10.21 6.05
CA LYS A 89 11.14 10.43 4.61
C LYS A 89 9.82 10.95 4.00
N ILE A 90 8.68 10.37 4.34
CA ILE A 90 7.33 10.80 3.92
C ILE A 90 7.04 12.26 4.33
N ARG A 91 7.53 12.71 5.49
CA ARG A 91 7.38 14.11 5.92
C ARG A 91 8.23 15.11 5.13
N ASN A 92 9.12 14.66 4.25
CA ASN A 92 9.87 15.55 3.39
C ASN A 92 9.05 15.89 2.11
N PRO A 93 8.75 17.17 1.82
CA PRO A 93 7.94 17.57 0.66
C PRO A 93 8.59 17.27 -0.70
N LYS A 94 9.90 16.99 -0.74
CA LYS A 94 10.62 16.59 -1.95
C LYS A 94 10.48 15.09 -2.25
N THR A 95 9.98 14.30 -1.29
CA THR A 95 9.81 12.86 -1.43
C THR A 95 8.68 12.53 -2.40
N LYS A 96 8.97 11.65 -3.33
CA LYS A 96 7.97 10.97 -4.17
C LYS A 96 7.59 9.64 -3.54
N ILE A 97 6.30 9.35 -3.54
CA ILE A 97 5.76 8.13 -2.97
C ILE A 97 4.95 7.43 -4.06
N THR A 98 5.31 6.17 -4.33
CA THR A 98 4.57 5.33 -5.26
C THR A 98 3.80 4.27 -4.50
N PHE A 99 2.51 4.16 -4.79
CA PHE A 99 1.62 3.14 -4.27
C PHE A 99 1.23 2.19 -5.39
N SER A 100 1.36 0.89 -5.16
CA SER A 100 0.92 -0.14 -6.11
C SER A 100 -0.07 -1.07 -5.43
N ILE A 101 -1.33 -1.04 -5.89
CA ILE A 101 -2.39 -1.95 -5.44
C ILE A 101 -2.43 -3.13 -6.40
N ARG A 102 -2.37 -4.35 -5.86
CA ARG A 102 -2.45 -5.60 -6.62
C ARG A 102 -3.52 -6.50 -6.03
N ALA A 103 -4.35 -7.09 -6.89
CA ALA A 103 -5.29 -8.15 -6.53
C ALA A 103 -5.58 -9.00 -7.77
N GLY A 104 -5.55 -10.32 -7.63
CA GLY A 104 -5.60 -11.23 -8.78
C GLY A 104 -4.48 -10.91 -9.77
N ASN A 105 -4.83 -10.78 -11.04
CA ASN A 105 -3.90 -10.42 -12.13
C ASN A 105 -3.85 -8.90 -12.43
N LYS A 106 -4.50 -8.07 -11.61
CA LYS A 106 -4.58 -6.61 -11.82
C LYS A 106 -3.60 -5.85 -10.95
N LYS A 107 -3.15 -4.72 -11.49
CA LYS A 107 -2.33 -3.74 -10.79
C LYS A 107 -2.82 -2.32 -11.09
N PHE A 108 -2.87 -1.48 -10.06
CA PHE A 108 -3.14 -0.05 -10.16
C PHE A 108 -2.06 0.73 -9.42
N THR A 109 -1.53 1.78 -10.03
CA THR A 109 -0.42 2.55 -9.45
C THR A 109 -0.83 4.01 -9.26
N ILE A 110 -0.42 4.59 -8.13
CA ILE A 110 -0.67 5.97 -7.76
C ILE A 110 0.65 6.60 -7.35
N GLN A 111 0.89 7.83 -7.79
CA GLN A 111 2.02 8.62 -7.34
C GLN A 111 1.53 9.82 -6.53
N GLY A 112 2.21 10.11 -5.44
CA GLY A 112 1.91 11.24 -4.57
C GLY A 112 3.17 11.86 -3.97
N ASN A 113 2.97 12.91 -3.20
CA ASN A 113 4.05 13.67 -2.58
C ASN A 113 3.98 13.57 -1.05
N GLY A 114 5.17 13.62 -0.45
CA GLY A 114 5.31 13.84 0.99
C GLY A 114 4.97 15.28 1.41
N SER A 115 4.81 15.49 2.73
CA SER A 115 4.59 16.84 3.28
C SER A 115 4.98 16.91 4.75
N LYS A 116 5.54 18.04 5.19
CA LYS A 116 5.84 18.30 6.60
C LYS A 116 4.59 18.26 7.50
N LYS A 117 3.38 18.46 6.93
CA LYS A 117 2.11 18.46 7.66
C LYS A 117 1.55 17.06 7.92
N LEU A 118 2.15 16.00 7.40
CA LEU A 118 1.68 14.62 7.59
C LEU A 118 2.04 14.12 8.99
N SER A 119 1.02 13.97 9.86
CA SER A 119 1.21 13.49 11.23
C SER A 119 1.46 11.97 11.30
N LEU A 120 0.84 11.18 10.42
CA LEU A 120 0.97 9.71 10.32
C LEU A 120 0.67 8.99 11.66
N LYS A 121 -0.40 9.42 12.35
CA LYS A 121 -0.75 8.94 13.71
C LYS A 121 -2.03 8.09 13.75
N HIS A 122 -2.72 7.90 12.63
CA HIS A 122 -3.97 7.15 12.61
C HIS A 122 -3.73 5.67 12.84
N THR A 123 -4.55 5.06 13.71
CA THR A 123 -4.39 3.68 14.19
C THR A 123 -5.07 2.63 13.32
N LYS A 124 -5.90 3.06 12.35
CA LYS A 124 -6.67 2.18 11.48
C LYS A 124 -6.41 2.40 10.00
N ASP A 125 -6.35 3.66 9.53
CA ASP A 125 -6.44 4.01 8.13
C ASP A 125 -5.12 4.47 7.53
N ILE A 126 -5.00 4.26 6.21
CA ILE A 126 -4.01 4.85 5.32
C ILE A 126 -4.76 5.50 4.16
N VAL A 127 -4.62 6.83 4.01
CA VAL A 127 -5.37 7.63 3.04
C VAL A 127 -4.45 8.38 2.09
N LEU A 128 -4.68 8.21 0.79
CA LEU A 128 -4.06 8.96 -0.30
C LEU A 128 -5.01 10.05 -0.77
N ARG A 129 -4.50 11.26 -1.06
CA ARG A 129 -5.34 12.40 -1.45
C ARG A 129 -4.83 13.10 -2.71
N LYS A 130 -5.71 13.35 -3.68
CA LYS A 130 -5.42 14.22 -4.84
C LYS A 130 -5.25 15.68 -4.43
N SER A 131 -5.82 16.10 -3.29
CA SER A 131 -5.67 17.45 -2.74
C SER A 131 -4.45 17.58 -1.84
N ALA A 132 -4.15 18.80 -1.40
CA ALA A 132 -3.14 19.10 -0.38
C ALA A 132 -3.64 18.99 1.07
N PHE A 133 -4.89 18.53 1.29
CA PHE A 133 -5.46 18.35 2.62
C PHE A 133 -4.74 17.26 3.41
N THR A 134 -4.49 17.51 4.70
CA THR A 134 -3.82 16.56 5.60
C THR A 134 -4.63 16.37 6.89
N CYS A 135 -4.67 15.11 7.36
CA CYS A 135 -5.17 14.72 8.68
C CYS A 135 -4.33 13.55 9.21
N SER A 136 -4.69 13.00 10.37
CA SER A 136 -3.91 11.92 11.03
C SER A 136 -3.73 10.67 10.16
N ARG A 137 -4.67 10.38 9.26
CA ARG A 137 -4.68 9.19 8.37
C ARG A 137 -4.07 9.43 6.98
N THR A 138 -3.68 10.68 6.64
CA THR A 138 -3.11 11.00 5.32
C THR A 138 -1.65 10.58 5.24
N ILE A 139 -1.31 9.78 4.23
CA ILE A 139 0.07 9.34 3.95
C ILE A 139 0.71 10.10 2.79
N ALA A 140 -0.08 10.53 1.81
CA ALA A 140 0.39 11.27 0.64
C ALA A 140 -0.64 12.30 0.20
N ILE A 141 -0.15 13.39 -0.37
CA ILE A 141 -0.93 14.49 -0.95
C ILE A 141 -0.60 14.69 -2.41
N ASN A 142 -1.44 15.48 -3.12
CA ASN A 142 -1.28 15.77 -4.54
C ASN A 142 -1.07 14.49 -5.36
N CYS A 143 -1.82 13.45 -5.03
CA CYS A 143 -1.78 12.20 -5.78
C CYS A 143 -2.39 12.37 -7.17
N ASP A 144 -1.86 11.66 -8.16
CA ASP A 144 -2.34 11.67 -9.53
C ASP A 144 -3.69 10.96 -9.70
N ASN A 145 -3.97 9.95 -8.88
CA ASN A 145 -5.17 9.13 -8.92
C ASN A 145 -5.86 9.02 -7.56
N ALA A 146 -7.15 8.67 -7.57
CA ALA A 146 -7.99 8.37 -6.41
C ALA A 146 -8.75 7.05 -6.62
N SER A 147 -9.68 6.70 -5.74
CA SER A 147 -10.41 5.44 -5.83
C SER A 147 -11.26 5.33 -7.10
N SER A 148 -11.91 6.43 -7.53
CA SER A 148 -12.71 6.44 -8.77
C SER A 148 -11.93 6.19 -10.06
N ASP A 149 -10.60 6.35 -10.02
CA ASP A 149 -9.73 6.11 -11.18
C ASP A 149 -9.35 4.63 -11.35
N ILE A 150 -9.69 3.77 -10.37
CA ILE A 150 -9.49 2.31 -10.48
C ILE A 150 -10.44 1.74 -11.55
N PRO A 151 -9.93 0.99 -12.55
CA PRO A 151 -10.76 0.34 -13.56
C PRO A 151 -11.87 -0.52 -12.95
N ARG A 152 -13.08 -0.45 -13.49
CA ARG A 152 -14.26 -1.13 -12.93
C ARG A 152 -14.14 -2.66 -12.89
N ASP A 153 -13.39 -3.25 -13.82
CA ASP A 153 -13.07 -4.68 -13.80
C ASP A 153 -12.14 -5.07 -12.64
N PHE A 154 -11.25 -4.15 -12.22
CA PHE A 154 -10.43 -4.32 -11.03
C PHE A 154 -11.29 -4.17 -9.76
N VAL A 155 -12.19 -3.17 -9.72
CA VAL A 155 -13.11 -3.00 -8.58
C VAL A 155 -13.96 -4.25 -8.36
N LYS A 156 -14.43 -4.93 -9.41
CA LYS A 156 -15.16 -6.20 -9.29
C LYS A 156 -14.33 -7.30 -8.58
N ILE A 157 -13.03 -7.33 -8.79
CA ILE A 157 -12.13 -8.25 -8.06
C ILE A 157 -12.07 -7.88 -6.59
N LEU A 158 -11.93 -6.57 -6.29
CA LEU A 158 -11.89 -6.05 -4.91
C LEU A 158 -13.21 -6.24 -4.17
N GLN A 159 -14.34 -6.31 -4.88
CA GLN A 159 -15.66 -6.58 -4.28
C GLN A 159 -15.84 -8.02 -3.78
N ASN A 160 -15.00 -8.95 -4.17
CA ASN A 160 -15.06 -10.31 -3.67
C ASN A 160 -14.36 -10.40 -2.29
N PRO A 161 -15.06 -10.75 -1.20
CA PRO A 161 -14.48 -10.85 0.15
C PRO A 161 -13.37 -11.92 0.28
N LYS A 162 -13.27 -12.86 -0.65
CA LYS A 162 -12.20 -13.86 -0.70
C LYS A 162 -10.93 -13.35 -1.38
N THR A 163 -10.98 -12.16 -1.98
CA THR A 163 -9.81 -11.56 -2.62
C THR A 163 -8.79 -11.14 -1.57
N LEU A 164 -7.58 -11.63 -1.71
CA LEU A 164 -6.41 -11.11 -0.99
C LEU A 164 -5.69 -10.15 -1.93
N GLY A 165 -5.59 -8.90 -1.49
CA GLY A 165 -4.86 -7.85 -2.17
C GLY A 165 -3.60 -7.44 -1.41
N ASN A 166 -2.76 -6.67 -2.07
CA ASN A 166 -1.55 -6.10 -1.47
C ASN A 166 -1.36 -4.66 -1.95
N MET A 167 -1.13 -3.73 -1.02
CA MET A 167 -0.66 -2.39 -1.32
C MET A 167 0.83 -2.31 -1.02
N THR A 168 1.62 -2.03 -2.04
CA THR A 168 3.05 -1.71 -1.88
C THR A 168 3.21 -0.21 -1.79
N ILE A 169 3.98 0.28 -0.80
CA ILE A 169 4.38 1.68 -0.65
C ILE A 169 5.88 1.77 -0.87
N GLU A 170 6.29 2.55 -1.86
CA GLU A 170 7.69 2.83 -2.19
C GLU A 170 7.97 4.31 -1.99
N VAL A 171 9.02 4.62 -1.22
CA VAL A 171 9.41 5.99 -0.84
C VAL A 171 10.84 6.23 -1.33
N SER A 172 10.99 7.14 -2.30
CA SER A 172 12.28 7.49 -2.91
C SER A 172 12.81 8.86 -2.46
#